data_aa2203a99cdb0ebb05bf5511f9f74043
#
_entry.id   aa2203a99cdb0ebb05bf5511f9f74043
#
_cell.length_a   1.000
_cell.length_b   1.000
_cell.length_c   1.000
_cell.angle_alpha   90.00
_cell.angle_beta   90.00
_cell.angle_gamma   90.00
#
_symmetry.space_group_name_H-M   'P 1'
#
loop_
_entity.id
_entity.type
_entity.pdbx_description
1 polymer ?
#
loop_
_entity_poly.entity_id
_entity_poly.type
_entity_poly.pdbx_seq_one_letter_code
_entity_poly.pdbx_strand_id
1 'polypeptide(L)'
;MEPFALIVLGSSRRARNGDYSISRACRGAVGHAGRLAASRSAQVVVFSGWAPDGGTSEAEQMRALWRGPDVELVLEPTASTTAENAARTLPLVSERGIHRAVVVCTPLHLYRARWFFRRLYSARGIKTTFTAPRTVPTPSALVWELGALTVRSRQLYAAEEELRRAERQA
;
A
#
# COMPACT_ATOMS: atom_id res chain seq x y z
N MET A 1 -4.38 -14.22 -19.27
CA MET A 1 -4.36 -14.09 -17.79
C MET A 1 -5.07 -12.79 -17.47
N GLU A 2 -6.01 -12.76 -16.52
CA GLU A 2 -6.74 -11.53 -16.19
C GLU A 2 -5.78 -10.43 -15.71
N PRO A 3 -5.98 -9.17 -16.14
CA PRO A 3 -5.17 -8.04 -15.71
C PRO A 3 -5.29 -7.84 -14.18
N PHE A 4 -4.21 -7.41 -13.55
CA PHE A 4 -4.22 -7.13 -12.12
C PHE A 4 -3.33 -5.92 -11.77
N ALA A 5 -3.68 -5.25 -10.68
CA ALA A 5 -2.89 -4.19 -10.09
C ALA A 5 -1.97 -4.74 -8.99
N LEU A 6 -0.73 -4.27 -8.95
CA LEU A 6 0.13 -4.39 -7.77
C LEU A 6 0.02 -3.11 -6.95
N ILE A 7 -0.26 -3.25 -5.65
CA ILE A 7 -0.29 -2.12 -4.72
C ILE A 7 0.80 -2.35 -3.67
N VAL A 8 1.79 -1.47 -3.64
CA VAL A 8 2.92 -1.57 -2.72
C VAL A 8 2.77 -0.52 -1.64
N LEU A 9 2.65 -0.97 -0.39
CA LEU A 9 2.43 -0.08 0.75
C LEU A 9 3.75 0.37 1.37
N GLY A 10 3.86 1.67 1.62
CA GLY A 10 4.95 2.29 2.30
C GLY A 10 5.10 1.85 3.76
N SER A 11 6.30 1.97 4.24
CA SER A 11 6.65 1.81 5.65
C SER A 11 7.99 2.49 5.87
N SER A 12 7.98 3.62 6.53
CA SER A 12 9.18 4.41 6.85
C SER A 12 9.55 4.31 8.32
N ARG A 13 10.71 4.83 8.61
CA ARG A 13 11.20 5.11 9.96
C ARG A 13 12.04 6.37 9.94
N ARG A 14 12.08 7.04 11.06
CA ARG A 14 12.98 8.16 11.26
C ARG A 14 14.42 7.67 11.42
N ALA A 15 15.32 8.19 10.61
CA ALA A 15 16.76 7.94 10.71
C ALA A 15 17.37 8.75 11.86
N ARG A 16 18.65 8.45 12.21
CA ARG A 16 19.36 9.17 13.30
C ARG A 16 19.57 10.67 12.99
N ASN A 17 19.67 11.04 11.74
CA ASN A 17 19.78 12.42 11.27
C ASN A 17 18.43 13.18 11.24
N GLY A 18 17.34 12.53 11.63
CA GLY A 18 16.01 13.14 11.67
C GLY A 18 15.16 12.90 10.43
N ASP A 19 15.73 12.52 9.30
CA ASP A 19 15.02 12.31 8.06
C ASP A 19 14.16 11.05 8.09
N TYR A 20 13.08 11.04 7.33
CA TYR A 20 12.27 9.85 7.11
C TYR A 20 12.72 9.10 5.86
N SER A 21 12.98 7.82 6.00
CA SER A 21 13.28 6.94 4.87
C SER A 21 12.52 5.64 4.97
N ILE A 22 12.19 5.06 3.81
CA ILE A 22 11.54 3.75 3.79
C ILE A 22 12.42 2.69 4.45
N SER A 23 11.77 1.83 5.24
CA SER A 23 12.43 0.80 6.02
C SER A 23 13.11 -0.25 5.13
N ARG A 24 14.08 -1.00 5.68
CA ARG A 24 14.69 -2.14 4.96
C ARG A 24 13.64 -3.16 4.51
N ALA A 25 12.63 -3.40 5.33
CA ALA A 25 11.53 -4.31 4.99
C ALA A 25 10.69 -3.76 3.83
N CYS A 26 10.43 -2.44 3.79
CA CYS A 26 9.75 -1.80 2.67
C CYS A 26 10.55 -1.89 1.38
N ARG A 27 11.87 -1.68 1.40
CA ARG A 27 12.75 -1.92 0.24
C ARG A 27 12.64 -3.36 -0.27
N GLY A 28 12.59 -4.32 0.65
CA GLY A 28 12.34 -5.73 0.33
C GLY A 28 10.98 -5.96 -0.32
N ALA A 29 9.94 -5.25 0.11
CA ALA A 29 8.60 -5.29 -0.48
C ALA A 29 8.61 -4.77 -1.93
N VAL A 30 9.31 -3.66 -2.21
CA VAL A 30 9.47 -3.14 -3.58
C VAL A 30 10.16 -4.17 -4.49
N GLY A 31 11.26 -4.77 -4.04
CA GLY A 31 11.95 -5.82 -4.82
C GLY A 31 11.08 -7.07 -5.03
N HIS A 32 10.27 -7.45 -4.03
CA HIS A 32 9.31 -8.56 -4.15
C HIS A 32 8.23 -8.24 -5.17
N ALA A 33 7.69 -7.02 -5.15
CA ALA A 33 6.71 -6.55 -6.13
C ALA A 33 7.27 -6.57 -7.57
N GLY A 34 8.54 -6.16 -7.75
CA GLY A 34 9.21 -6.20 -9.05
C GLY A 34 9.30 -7.61 -9.64
N ARG A 35 9.64 -8.61 -8.82
CA ARG A 35 9.64 -10.03 -9.24
C ARG A 35 8.24 -10.53 -9.59
N LEU A 36 7.22 -10.14 -8.82
CA LEU A 36 5.84 -10.50 -9.10
C LEU A 36 5.34 -9.88 -10.40
N ALA A 37 5.64 -8.60 -10.64
CA ALA A 37 5.28 -7.91 -11.88
C ALA A 37 5.89 -8.62 -13.10
N ALA A 38 7.17 -8.99 -13.02
CA ALA A 38 7.86 -9.71 -14.09
C ALA A 38 7.29 -11.10 -14.35
N SER A 39 6.89 -11.83 -13.29
CA SER A 39 6.40 -13.22 -13.42
C SER A 39 4.94 -13.34 -13.83
N ARG A 40 4.12 -12.30 -13.68
CA ARG A 40 2.66 -12.36 -13.83
C ARG A 40 2.06 -11.26 -14.69
N SER A 41 2.84 -10.40 -15.31
CA SER A 41 2.41 -9.31 -16.20
C SER A 41 1.37 -8.39 -15.53
N ALA A 42 1.77 -7.71 -14.47
CA ALA A 42 0.95 -6.67 -13.84
C ALA A 42 0.63 -5.56 -14.86
N GLN A 43 -0.59 -5.05 -14.84
CA GLN A 43 -1.00 -3.94 -15.71
C GLN A 43 -0.56 -2.58 -15.14
N VAL A 44 -0.59 -2.43 -13.84
CA VAL A 44 -0.21 -1.20 -13.12
C VAL A 44 0.43 -1.54 -11.79
N VAL A 45 1.37 -0.71 -11.36
CA VAL A 45 1.94 -0.74 -10.01
C VAL A 45 1.63 0.58 -9.32
N VAL A 46 0.91 0.52 -8.22
CA VAL A 46 0.60 1.68 -7.38
C VAL A 46 1.51 1.66 -6.15
N PHE A 47 2.29 2.71 -5.95
CA PHE A 47 3.03 2.94 -4.72
C PHE A 47 2.24 3.90 -3.84
N SER A 48 1.91 3.48 -2.61
CA SER A 48 1.10 4.27 -1.69
C SER A 48 1.80 4.48 -0.35
N GLY A 49 1.89 5.75 0.07
CA GLY A 49 2.49 6.17 1.33
C GLY A 49 3.00 7.61 1.29
N TRP A 50 2.84 8.30 2.41
CA TRP A 50 3.02 9.74 2.57
C TRP A 50 4.44 10.16 2.97
N ALA A 51 4.64 11.48 3.14
CA ALA A 51 5.84 12.09 3.71
C ALA A 51 5.52 12.65 5.10
N PRO A 52 6.00 12.04 6.21
CA PRO A 52 5.71 12.50 7.57
C PRO A 52 6.22 13.91 7.89
N ASP A 53 7.26 14.35 7.20
CA ASP A 53 7.94 15.64 7.36
C ASP A 53 7.70 16.62 6.20
N GLY A 54 6.80 16.26 5.26
CA GLY A 54 6.54 17.05 4.05
C GLY A 54 7.65 16.95 2.98
N GLY A 55 8.64 16.10 3.19
CA GLY A 55 9.70 15.81 2.22
C GLY A 55 9.28 14.80 1.14
N THR A 56 10.21 13.96 0.70
CA THR A 56 9.94 12.90 -0.27
C THR A 56 9.07 11.80 0.33
N SER A 57 7.90 11.58 -0.26
CA SER A 57 6.95 10.56 0.20
C SER A 57 7.49 9.14 0.10
N GLU A 58 6.94 8.23 0.90
CA GLU A 58 7.25 6.79 0.79
C GLU A 58 6.96 6.26 -0.63
N ALA A 59 5.88 6.74 -1.26
CA ALA A 59 5.52 6.38 -2.63
C ALA A 59 6.62 6.77 -3.63
N GLU A 60 7.14 7.99 -3.55
CA GLU A 60 8.23 8.47 -4.40
C GLU A 60 9.53 7.71 -4.14
N GLN A 61 9.87 7.46 -2.87
CA GLN A 61 11.05 6.67 -2.50
C GLN A 61 10.96 5.24 -3.03
N MET A 62 9.78 4.61 -2.98
CA MET A 62 9.55 3.28 -3.54
C MET A 62 9.68 3.27 -5.06
N ARG A 63 9.11 4.27 -5.75
CA ARG A 63 9.26 4.43 -7.20
C ARG A 63 10.73 4.56 -7.62
N ALA A 64 11.51 5.36 -6.90
CA ALA A 64 12.94 5.54 -7.19
C ALA A 64 13.75 4.23 -7.09
N LEU A 65 13.27 3.28 -6.27
CA LEU A 65 13.88 1.95 -6.10
C LEU A 65 13.32 0.89 -7.05
N TRP A 66 12.33 1.22 -7.89
CA TRP A 66 11.74 0.26 -8.81
C TRP A 66 12.76 -0.29 -9.80
N ARG A 67 12.83 -1.60 -9.92
CA ARG A 67 13.68 -2.36 -10.85
C ARG A 67 12.89 -3.52 -11.48
N GLY A 68 11.55 -3.38 -11.52
CA GLY A 68 10.66 -4.33 -12.19
C GLY A 68 10.57 -4.05 -13.70
N PRO A 69 9.67 -4.75 -14.39
CA PRO A 69 9.44 -4.54 -15.81
C PRO A 69 8.92 -3.12 -16.11
N ASP A 70 8.96 -2.75 -17.38
CA ASP A 70 8.29 -1.56 -17.86
C ASP A 70 6.77 -1.76 -17.77
N VAL A 71 6.13 -1.01 -16.88
CA VAL A 71 4.71 -1.08 -16.55
C VAL A 71 4.27 0.30 -16.04
N GLU A 72 3.01 0.62 -16.18
CA GLU A 72 2.48 1.87 -15.63
C GLU A 72 2.76 1.97 -14.11
N LEU A 73 3.42 3.05 -13.70
CA LEU A 73 3.72 3.34 -12.29
C LEU A 73 2.89 4.52 -11.83
N VAL A 74 2.03 4.31 -10.84
CA VAL A 74 1.15 5.32 -10.23
C VAL A 74 1.60 5.61 -8.81
N LEU A 75 1.62 6.88 -8.43
CA LEU A 75 1.92 7.31 -7.07
C LEU A 75 0.66 7.75 -6.34
N GLU A 76 0.51 7.30 -5.13
CA GLU A 76 -0.42 7.80 -4.13
C GLU A 76 0.42 8.30 -2.94
N PRO A 77 0.83 9.60 -2.90
CA PRO A 77 1.84 10.10 -1.96
C PRO A 77 1.25 10.69 -0.67
N THR A 78 -0.04 10.48 -0.40
CA THR A 78 -0.74 11.22 0.66
C THR A 78 -1.25 10.34 1.81
N ALA A 79 -1.40 9.03 1.60
CA ALA A 79 -1.94 8.10 2.59
C ALA A 79 -0.98 7.90 3.78
N SER A 80 -1.41 8.32 4.96
CA SER A 80 -0.67 8.21 6.22
C SER A 80 -1.04 6.96 7.04
N THR A 81 -2.17 6.33 6.73
CA THR A 81 -2.66 5.13 7.40
C THR A 81 -2.96 4.02 6.40
N THR A 82 -3.04 2.77 6.90
CA THR A 82 -3.41 1.62 6.05
C THR A 82 -4.84 1.73 5.50
N ALA A 83 -5.74 2.37 6.24
CA ALA A 83 -7.09 2.63 5.78
C ALA A 83 -7.10 3.60 4.61
N GLU A 84 -6.33 4.70 4.72
CA GLU A 84 -6.16 5.66 3.64
C GLU A 84 -5.45 5.04 2.43
N ASN A 85 -4.40 4.22 2.64
CA ASN A 85 -3.80 3.46 1.54
C ASN A 85 -4.88 2.69 0.75
N ALA A 86 -5.76 1.97 1.46
CA ALA A 86 -6.82 1.20 0.81
C ALA A 86 -7.86 2.11 0.13
N ALA A 87 -8.30 3.19 0.77
CA ALA A 87 -9.30 4.11 0.22
C ALA A 87 -8.78 4.87 -1.02
N ARG A 88 -7.56 5.44 -0.93
CA ARG A 88 -7.02 6.28 -2.00
C ARG A 88 -6.47 5.51 -3.20
N THR A 89 -6.05 4.25 -3.00
CA THR A 89 -5.66 3.38 -4.12
C THR A 89 -6.85 2.70 -4.81
N LEU A 90 -8.01 2.61 -4.17
CA LEU A 90 -9.20 1.99 -4.73
C LEU A 90 -9.68 2.65 -6.04
N PRO A 91 -9.89 4.00 -6.11
CA PRO A 91 -10.26 4.66 -7.37
C PRO A 91 -9.20 4.46 -8.45
N LEU A 92 -7.91 4.54 -8.12
CA LEU A 92 -6.81 4.34 -9.07
C LEU A 92 -6.84 2.97 -9.77
N VAL A 93 -7.34 1.95 -9.07
CA VAL A 93 -7.49 0.60 -9.61
C VAL A 93 -8.83 0.44 -10.35
N SER A 94 -9.94 0.94 -9.78
CA SER A 94 -11.29 0.79 -10.34
C SER A 94 -11.48 1.55 -11.65
N GLU A 95 -10.94 2.76 -11.78
CA GLU A 95 -10.98 3.58 -13.00
C GLU A 95 -10.28 2.92 -14.19
N ARG A 96 -9.34 1.99 -13.93
CA ARG A 96 -8.67 1.18 -14.94
C ARG A 96 -9.42 -0.11 -15.31
N GLY A 97 -10.63 -0.31 -14.79
CA GLY A 97 -11.39 -1.53 -15.00
C GLY A 97 -10.74 -2.79 -14.46
N ILE A 98 -9.85 -2.66 -13.47
CA ILE A 98 -9.12 -3.80 -12.91
C ILE A 98 -9.91 -4.41 -11.76
N HIS A 99 -10.22 -5.71 -11.85
CA HIS A 99 -10.99 -6.45 -10.85
C HIS A 99 -10.14 -7.33 -9.93
N ARG A 100 -8.83 -7.26 -10.03
CA ARG A 100 -7.89 -8.02 -9.19
C ARG A 100 -6.74 -7.14 -8.71
N ALA A 101 -6.46 -7.16 -7.42
CA ALA A 101 -5.33 -6.45 -6.83
C ALA A 101 -4.48 -7.39 -5.97
N VAL A 102 -3.16 -7.25 -6.07
CA VAL A 102 -2.19 -7.90 -5.20
C VAL A 102 -1.56 -6.84 -4.33
N VAL A 103 -1.81 -6.89 -3.04
CA VAL A 103 -1.25 -5.95 -2.06
C VAL A 103 0.05 -6.50 -1.52
N VAL A 104 1.12 -5.73 -1.68
CA VAL A 104 2.48 -6.06 -1.24
C VAL A 104 2.87 -5.11 -0.11
N CYS A 105 3.22 -5.64 1.04
CA CYS A 105 3.63 -4.85 2.20
C CYS A 105 4.62 -5.62 3.08
N THR A 106 5.02 -5.04 4.19
CA THR A 106 5.87 -5.76 5.17
C THR A 106 5.06 -6.86 5.88
N PRO A 107 5.69 -7.93 6.38
CA PRO A 107 4.99 -9.09 6.94
C PRO A 107 4.00 -8.75 8.06
N LEU A 108 4.38 -7.92 9.01
CA LEU A 108 3.50 -7.53 10.11
C LEU A 108 2.32 -6.67 9.63
N HIS A 109 2.53 -5.85 8.62
CA HIS A 109 1.50 -5.01 8.02
C HIS A 109 0.39 -5.81 7.30
N LEU A 110 0.68 -7.08 6.91
CA LEU A 110 -0.26 -7.92 6.17
C LEU A 110 -1.62 -8.08 6.85
N TYR A 111 -1.64 -8.26 8.18
CA TYR A 111 -2.91 -8.47 8.90
C TYR A 111 -3.82 -7.25 8.77
N ARG A 112 -3.26 -6.07 9.01
CA ARG A 112 -3.97 -4.79 8.92
C ARG A 112 -4.38 -4.46 7.48
N ALA A 113 -3.49 -4.67 6.51
CA ALA A 113 -3.79 -4.50 5.10
C ALA A 113 -4.93 -5.41 4.63
N ARG A 114 -4.92 -6.70 5.02
CA ARG A 114 -6.01 -7.63 4.71
C ARG A 114 -7.36 -7.13 5.20
N TRP A 115 -7.40 -6.59 6.41
CA TRP A 115 -8.65 -6.15 7.00
C TRP A 115 -9.26 -4.95 6.24
N PHE A 116 -8.47 -3.92 5.93
CA PHE A 116 -8.95 -2.73 5.23
C PHE A 116 -9.20 -2.99 3.74
N PHE A 117 -8.24 -3.55 3.04
CA PHE A 117 -8.36 -3.76 1.59
C PHE A 117 -9.48 -4.73 1.23
N ARG A 118 -9.63 -5.86 1.95
CA ARG A 118 -10.73 -6.77 1.66
C ARG A 118 -12.07 -6.09 1.80
N ARG A 119 -12.27 -5.31 2.85
CA ARG A 119 -13.55 -4.64 3.10
C ARG A 119 -13.87 -3.60 2.03
N LEU A 120 -12.95 -2.70 1.73
CA LEU A 120 -13.18 -1.61 0.77
C LEU A 120 -13.23 -2.11 -0.68
N TYR A 121 -12.33 -2.99 -1.06
CA TYR A 121 -12.22 -3.50 -2.43
C TYR A 121 -13.33 -4.48 -2.81
N SER A 122 -13.75 -5.36 -1.87
CA SER A 122 -14.85 -6.27 -2.16
C SER A 122 -16.18 -5.54 -2.39
N ALA A 123 -16.40 -4.39 -1.74
CA ALA A 123 -17.57 -3.54 -1.98
C ALA A 123 -17.63 -2.99 -3.42
N ARG A 124 -16.50 -3.03 -4.15
CA ARG A 124 -16.38 -2.63 -5.57
C ARG A 124 -16.12 -3.81 -6.51
N GLY A 125 -16.35 -5.04 -6.05
CA GLY A 125 -16.14 -6.24 -6.86
C GLY A 125 -14.68 -6.55 -7.17
N ILE A 126 -13.71 -5.92 -6.50
CA ILE A 126 -12.28 -6.15 -6.72
C ILE A 126 -11.76 -7.22 -5.77
N LYS A 127 -11.25 -8.33 -6.33
CA LYS A 127 -10.63 -9.41 -5.55
C LYS A 127 -9.22 -9.02 -5.11
N THR A 128 -8.93 -9.14 -3.81
CA THR A 128 -7.62 -8.81 -3.25
C THR A 128 -6.86 -10.05 -2.78
N THR A 129 -5.59 -10.11 -3.11
CA THR A 129 -4.62 -11.06 -2.57
C THR A 129 -3.47 -10.31 -1.90
N PHE A 130 -2.75 -10.98 -0.98
CA PHE A 130 -1.78 -10.32 -0.12
C PHE A 130 -0.50 -11.12 -0.05
N THR A 131 0.62 -10.42 -0.13
CA THR A 131 1.95 -11.05 -0.06
C THR A 131 2.96 -10.11 0.61
N ALA A 132 4.00 -10.70 1.17
CA ALA A 132 5.12 -9.97 1.77
C ALA A 132 6.43 -10.70 1.47
N PRO A 133 7.56 -10.00 1.44
CA PRO A 133 8.87 -10.64 1.40
C PRO A 133 9.11 -11.41 2.71
N ARG A 134 9.92 -12.46 2.63
CA ARG A 134 10.38 -13.19 3.82
C ARG A 134 11.39 -12.33 4.57
N THR A 135 10.95 -11.57 5.56
CA THR A 135 11.80 -10.78 6.44
C THR A 135 11.46 -11.06 7.89
N VAL A 136 12.44 -11.07 8.76
CA VAL A 136 12.22 -11.22 10.21
C VAL A 136 11.75 -9.89 10.78
N PRO A 137 10.58 -9.85 11.44
CA PRO A 137 10.11 -8.64 12.10
C PRO A 137 11.00 -8.25 13.28
N THR A 138 11.11 -6.93 13.52
CA THR A 138 11.76 -6.44 14.73
C THR A 138 10.75 -6.39 15.89
N PRO A 139 11.18 -6.55 17.17
CA PRO A 139 10.27 -6.43 18.31
C PRO A 139 9.52 -5.09 18.36
N SER A 140 10.19 -3.99 18.03
CA SER A 140 9.56 -2.66 17.96
C SER A 140 8.45 -2.56 16.93
N ALA A 141 8.61 -3.23 15.77
CA ALA A 141 7.57 -3.29 14.75
C ALA A 141 6.33 -4.06 15.23
N LEU A 142 6.52 -5.10 16.05
CA LEU A 142 5.41 -5.87 16.62
C LEU A 142 4.58 -5.02 17.60
N VAL A 143 5.24 -4.27 18.49
CA VAL A 143 4.57 -3.36 19.43
C VAL A 143 3.76 -2.31 18.69
N TRP A 144 4.33 -1.73 17.63
CA TRP A 144 3.65 -0.74 16.80
C TRP A 144 2.38 -1.31 16.15
N GLU A 145 2.44 -2.54 15.61
CA GLU A 145 1.27 -3.18 14.97
C GLU A 145 0.15 -3.47 15.99
N LEU A 146 0.49 -3.89 17.20
CA LEU A 146 -0.51 -4.10 18.27
C LEU A 146 -1.23 -2.79 18.62
N GLY A 147 -0.50 -1.68 18.74
CA GLY A 147 -1.08 -0.36 18.96
C GLY A 147 -2.01 0.08 17.81
N ALA A 148 -1.62 -0.18 16.57
CA ALA A 148 -2.42 0.19 15.41
C ALA A 148 -3.76 -0.58 15.30
N LEU A 149 -3.90 -1.73 15.94
CA LEU A 149 -5.16 -2.48 15.96
C LEU A 149 -6.27 -1.80 16.77
N THR A 150 -5.92 -1.01 17.79
CA THR A 150 -6.89 -0.36 18.68
C THR A 150 -7.70 0.74 17.98
N VAL A 151 -7.14 1.36 16.95
CA VAL A 151 -7.78 2.49 16.22
C VAL A 151 -8.40 2.09 14.87
N ARG A 152 -8.35 0.80 14.52
CA ARG A 152 -8.73 0.31 13.18
C ARG A 152 -10.17 0.64 12.77
N SER A 153 -11.14 0.52 13.69
CA SER A 153 -12.55 0.79 13.38
C SER A 153 -12.79 2.26 13.07
N ARG A 154 -12.14 3.16 13.82
CA ARG A 154 -12.20 4.61 13.56
C ARG A 154 -11.56 4.98 12.22
N GLN A 155 -10.41 4.38 11.91
CA GLN A 155 -9.73 4.59 10.62
C GLN A 155 -10.57 4.07 9.44
N LEU A 156 -11.25 2.92 9.59
CA LEU A 156 -12.14 2.41 8.56
C LEU A 156 -13.29 3.37 8.29
N TYR A 157 -13.97 3.82 9.36
CA TYR A 157 -15.08 4.77 9.22
C TYR A 157 -14.65 6.04 8.47
N ALA A 158 -13.50 6.62 8.82
CA ALA A 158 -12.96 7.78 8.15
C ALA A 158 -12.67 7.51 6.65
N ALA A 159 -12.09 6.35 6.34
CA ALA A 159 -11.77 5.94 4.96
C ALA A 159 -13.05 5.70 4.12
N GLU A 160 -14.08 5.06 4.69
CA GLU A 160 -15.38 4.88 4.03
C GLU A 160 -16.08 6.23 3.76
N GLU A 161 -16.00 7.16 4.69
CA GLU A 161 -16.56 8.50 4.52
C GLU A 161 -15.81 9.32 3.45
N GLU A 162 -14.49 9.22 3.39
CA GLU A 162 -13.67 9.82 2.34
C GLU A 162 -14.09 9.33 0.95
N LEU A 163 -14.25 8.03 0.79
CA LEU A 163 -14.72 7.42 -0.47
C LEU A 163 -16.12 7.92 -0.87
N ARG A 164 -17.07 7.97 0.08
CA ARG A 164 -18.41 8.47 -0.18
C ARG A 164 -18.41 9.95 -0.59
N ARG A 165 -17.52 10.76 -0.02
CA ARG A 165 -17.39 12.19 -0.42
C ARG A 165 -16.85 12.32 -1.84
N ALA A 166 -15.83 11.54 -2.18
CA ALA A 166 -15.27 11.53 -3.52
C ALA A 166 -16.31 11.14 -4.57
N GLU A 167 -17.15 10.12 -4.27
CA GLU A 167 -18.24 9.68 -5.16
C GLU A 167 -19.34 10.74 -5.36
N ARG A 168 -19.61 11.58 -4.37
CA ARG A 168 -20.59 12.66 -4.49
C ARG A 168 -20.08 13.85 -5.29
N GLN A 169 -18.77 13.95 -5.52
CA GLN A 169 -18.12 15.05 -6.25
C GLN A 169 -17.77 14.70 -7.70
N ALA A 170 -17.85 13.42 -8.06
CA ALA A 170 -17.60 12.90 -9.42
C ALA A 170 -18.89 12.84 -10.24
#